data_954ca8a2e36fb23ebc40c228ec2eb075
#
_entry.id   954ca8a2e36fb23ebc40c228ec2eb075
#
_cell.length_a   1.000
_cell.length_b   1.000
_cell.length_c   1.000
_cell.angle_alpha   90.00
_cell.angle_beta   90.00
_cell.angle_gamma   90.00
#
_symmetry.space_group_name_H-M   'P 1'
#
loop_
_entity.id
_entity.type
_entity.pdbx_description
1 polymer ?
#
loop_
_entity_poly.entity_id
_entity_poly.type
_entity_poly.pdbx_seq_one_letter_code
_entity_poly.pdbx_strand_id
1 'polypeptide(L)'
;MGCNQPNKKKNNESETQEKAVIPTSLLGKDWEGNEILVGKVSYAQMVQYTEAWFNKEYDFYRINEERLEKIKPLLKDKRVVLIMGTWCEDSQREVPGMMKILNQAGFNTAEMEIIAIDEDKRTKEGLEKAYNLAYIPALIFFEGEKEINRIVEFPINSLEQDMLDILSGKEYKNAYAQ
;
A
#
# COMPACT_ATOMS: atom_id res chain seq x y z
N MET A 1 -57.38 -11.54 -21.16
CA MET A 1 -56.80 -10.56 -20.18
C MET A 1 -55.33 -10.85 -20.10
N GLY A 2 -54.51 -10.05 -20.80
CA GLY A 2 -53.04 -10.21 -20.86
C GLY A 2 -52.38 -9.19 -19.97
N CYS A 3 -51.59 -9.65 -18.96
CA CYS A 3 -50.76 -8.78 -18.18
C CYS A 3 -49.38 -8.66 -18.83
N ASN A 4 -49.12 -7.45 -19.30
CA ASN A 4 -47.83 -7.03 -19.86
C ASN A 4 -46.89 -6.66 -18.68
N GLN A 5 -45.79 -7.37 -18.50
CA GLN A 5 -44.72 -6.96 -17.57
C GLN A 5 -43.69 -6.12 -18.30
N PRO A 6 -43.25 -4.97 -17.76
CA PRO A 6 -42.22 -4.17 -18.40
C PRO A 6 -40.82 -4.77 -18.08
N ASN A 7 -40.10 -5.00 -19.16
CA ASN A 7 -38.74 -5.46 -19.23
C ASN A 7 -37.80 -4.38 -18.65
N LYS A 8 -37.23 -4.57 -17.43
CA LYS A 8 -36.17 -3.72 -16.86
C LYS A 8 -34.88 -4.01 -17.59
N LYS A 9 -34.52 -3.14 -18.52
CA LYS A 9 -33.15 -3.06 -19.06
C LYS A 9 -32.19 -2.74 -17.89
N LYS A 10 -31.30 -3.66 -17.58
CA LYS A 10 -30.11 -3.38 -16.77
C LYS A 10 -29.18 -2.51 -17.61
N ASN A 11 -29.07 -1.26 -17.26
CA ASN A 11 -27.98 -0.41 -17.73
C ASN A 11 -26.69 -0.93 -17.12
N ASN A 12 -25.85 -1.56 -17.93
CA ASN A 12 -24.43 -1.74 -17.64
C ASN A 12 -23.77 -0.38 -17.93
N GLU A 13 -23.72 0.48 -16.94
CA GLU A 13 -22.77 1.58 -16.91
C GLU A 13 -21.40 0.97 -16.60
N SER A 14 -20.60 0.79 -17.64
CA SER A 14 -19.17 0.59 -17.48
C SER A 14 -18.61 1.91 -16.94
N GLU A 15 -18.36 1.97 -15.62
CA GLU A 15 -17.54 3.03 -15.03
C GLU A 15 -16.16 2.96 -15.69
N THR A 16 -15.93 3.85 -16.63
CA THR A 16 -14.59 4.14 -17.15
C THR A 16 -13.83 4.78 -15.98
N GLN A 17 -13.05 4.01 -15.25
CA GLN A 17 -12.14 4.55 -14.25
C GLN A 17 -11.19 5.50 -14.97
N GLU A 18 -11.32 6.78 -14.67
CA GLU A 18 -10.44 7.82 -15.20
C GLU A 18 -9.01 7.50 -14.73
N LYS A 19 -8.09 7.36 -15.69
CA LYS A 19 -6.69 7.02 -15.34
C LYS A 19 -6.07 8.18 -14.54
N ALA A 20 -5.38 7.83 -13.47
CA ALA A 20 -4.68 8.82 -12.66
C ALA A 20 -3.55 9.46 -13.47
N VAL A 21 -3.46 10.79 -13.42
CA VAL A 21 -2.36 11.50 -14.08
C VAL A 21 -1.08 11.34 -13.26
N ILE A 22 -0.02 10.81 -13.88
CA ILE A 22 1.31 10.71 -13.27
C ILE A 22 2.15 11.85 -13.84
N PRO A 23 2.43 12.90 -13.04
CA PRO A 23 3.29 14.00 -13.47
C PRO A 23 4.72 13.52 -13.74
N THR A 24 5.40 14.10 -14.73
CA THR A 24 6.81 13.78 -15.03
C THR A 24 7.76 14.09 -13.88
N SER A 25 7.37 14.98 -12.96
CA SER A 25 8.13 15.28 -11.74
C SER A 25 8.26 14.07 -10.81
N LEU A 26 7.32 13.10 -10.88
CA LEU A 26 7.35 11.86 -10.11
C LEU A 26 8.09 10.72 -10.83
N LEU A 27 8.65 10.97 -12.01
CA LEU A 27 9.42 9.99 -12.75
C LEU A 27 10.91 10.20 -12.49
N GLY A 28 11.59 9.09 -12.18
CA GLY A 28 13.04 8.98 -12.05
C GLY A 28 13.56 7.88 -12.95
N LYS A 29 14.83 7.52 -12.76
CA LYS A 29 15.46 6.37 -13.43
C LYS A 29 16.20 5.54 -12.43
N ASP A 30 16.14 4.21 -12.61
CA ASP A 30 17.00 3.26 -11.89
C ASP A 30 18.44 3.28 -12.47
N TRP A 31 19.33 2.50 -11.87
CA TRP A 31 20.74 2.43 -12.31
C TRP A 31 20.91 1.84 -13.72
N GLU A 32 19.91 1.12 -14.23
CA GLU A 32 19.90 0.58 -15.60
C GLU A 32 19.29 1.57 -16.60
N GLY A 33 18.72 2.67 -16.12
CA GLY A 33 18.07 3.71 -16.93
C GLY A 33 16.59 3.47 -17.21
N ASN A 34 15.97 2.46 -16.59
CA ASN A 34 14.53 2.24 -16.68
C ASN A 34 13.80 3.32 -15.87
N GLU A 35 12.57 3.63 -16.31
CA GLU A 35 11.73 4.58 -15.58
C GLU A 35 11.22 3.99 -14.29
N ILE A 36 11.22 4.78 -13.21
CA ILE A 36 10.71 4.44 -11.88
C ILE A 36 9.90 5.60 -11.30
N LEU A 37 9.03 5.32 -10.32
CA LEU A 37 8.40 6.37 -9.53
C LEU A 37 9.36 6.86 -8.44
N VAL A 38 9.42 8.20 -8.25
CA VAL A 38 10.21 8.83 -7.18
C VAL A 38 9.45 10.05 -6.64
N GLY A 39 9.18 10.07 -5.34
CA GLY A 39 8.47 11.14 -4.66
C GLY A 39 7.18 10.68 -3.98
N LYS A 40 6.37 11.63 -3.52
CA LYS A 40 5.06 11.35 -2.92
C LYS A 40 4.04 11.07 -4.00
N VAL A 41 3.47 9.88 -3.99
CA VAL A 41 2.48 9.41 -4.96
C VAL A 41 1.15 9.11 -4.28
N SER A 42 0.04 9.24 -5.02
CA SER A 42 -1.25 8.73 -4.57
C SER A 42 -1.34 7.21 -4.74
N TYR A 43 -2.27 6.57 -4.02
CA TYR A 43 -2.55 5.14 -4.20
C TYR A 43 -2.92 4.82 -5.66
N ALA A 44 -3.77 5.65 -6.28
CA ALA A 44 -4.17 5.46 -7.68
C ALA A 44 -2.99 5.56 -8.66
N GLN A 45 -2.08 6.52 -8.45
CA GLN A 45 -0.87 6.66 -9.27
C GLN A 45 0.06 5.46 -9.12
N MET A 46 0.27 5.00 -7.88
CA MET A 46 1.08 3.81 -7.60
C MET A 46 0.50 2.58 -8.32
N VAL A 47 -0.79 2.27 -8.11
CA VAL A 47 -1.44 1.10 -8.73
C VAL A 47 -1.39 1.17 -10.25
N GLN A 48 -1.68 2.33 -10.84
CA GLN A 48 -1.63 2.50 -12.29
C GLN A 48 -0.23 2.29 -12.86
N TYR A 49 0.80 2.84 -12.19
CA TYR A 49 2.18 2.70 -12.65
C TYR A 49 2.68 1.25 -12.53
N THR A 50 2.27 0.56 -11.49
CA THR A 50 2.72 -0.80 -11.16
C THR A 50 1.74 -1.89 -11.61
N GLU A 51 0.76 -1.56 -12.46
CA GLU A 51 -0.33 -2.44 -12.90
C GLU A 51 0.17 -3.82 -13.36
N ALA A 52 1.31 -3.86 -14.04
CA ALA A 52 1.86 -5.09 -14.61
C ALA A 52 2.13 -6.20 -13.59
N TRP A 53 2.49 -5.83 -12.36
CA TRP A 53 2.75 -6.79 -11.27
C TRP A 53 1.79 -6.62 -10.08
N PHE A 54 1.35 -5.39 -9.77
CA PHE A 54 0.54 -5.11 -8.59
C PHE A 54 -0.79 -5.87 -8.60
N ASN A 55 -1.56 -5.79 -9.69
CA ASN A 55 -2.89 -6.41 -9.75
C ASN A 55 -2.82 -7.93 -9.57
N LYS A 56 -1.84 -8.57 -10.23
CA LYS A 56 -1.63 -10.02 -10.13
C LYS A 56 -1.35 -10.44 -8.68
N GLU A 57 -0.40 -9.82 -8.03
CA GLU A 57 -0.02 -10.15 -6.65
C GLU A 57 -1.13 -9.78 -5.66
N TYR A 58 -1.82 -8.66 -5.87
CA TYR A 58 -2.98 -8.25 -5.09
C TYR A 58 -4.11 -9.28 -5.16
N ASP A 59 -4.45 -9.77 -6.35
CA ASP A 59 -5.51 -10.76 -6.54
C ASP A 59 -5.11 -12.12 -5.97
N PHE A 60 -3.85 -12.48 -6.10
CA PHE A 60 -3.33 -13.76 -5.62
C PHE A 60 -3.23 -13.83 -4.10
N TYR A 61 -2.98 -12.71 -3.41
CA TYR A 61 -2.82 -12.67 -1.96
C TYR A 61 -4.08 -13.16 -1.25
N ARG A 62 -3.94 -14.12 -0.32
CA ARG A 62 -5.04 -14.72 0.46
C ARG A 62 -5.04 -14.15 1.86
N ILE A 63 -6.05 -13.35 2.16
CA ILE A 63 -6.22 -12.72 3.48
C ILE A 63 -6.68 -13.74 4.52
N ASN A 64 -6.13 -13.65 5.71
CA ASN A 64 -6.66 -14.33 6.88
C ASN A 64 -7.80 -13.48 7.47
N GLU A 65 -9.04 -13.89 7.19
CA GLU A 65 -10.26 -13.15 7.58
C GLU A 65 -10.39 -12.98 9.09
N GLU A 66 -10.00 -13.98 9.89
CA GLU A 66 -10.05 -13.88 11.36
C GLU A 66 -9.16 -12.77 11.90
N ARG A 67 -7.95 -12.64 11.35
CA ARG A 67 -7.03 -11.55 11.72
C ARG A 67 -7.47 -10.21 11.18
N LEU A 68 -7.99 -10.18 9.96
CA LEU A 68 -8.53 -8.97 9.34
C LEU A 68 -9.62 -8.35 10.22
N GLU A 69 -10.57 -9.14 10.73
CA GLU A 69 -11.64 -8.66 11.61
C GLU A 69 -11.08 -8.05 12.91
N LYS A 70 -9.94 -8.55 13.40
CA LYS A 70 -9.28 -7.99 14.58
C LYS A 70 -8.49 -6.71 14.27
N ILE A 71 -7.97 -6.59 13.05
CA ILE A 71 -7.21 -5.40 12.58
C ILE A 71 -8.14 -4.20 12.37
N LYS A 72 -9.34 -4.42 11.78
CA LYS A 72 -10.29 -3.36 11.41
C LYS A 72 -10.48 -2.29 12.50
N PRO A 73 -10.87 -2.63 13.74
CA PRO A 73 -11.11 -1.63 14.77
C PRO A 73 -9.83 -0.93 15.23
N LEU A 74 -8.66 -1.56 15.06
CA LEU A 74 -7.38 -1.03 15.52
C LEU A 74 -6.79 0.01 14.57
N LEU A 75 -7.23 0.02 13.30
CA LEU A 75 -6.80 1.01 12.30
C LEU A 75 -7.50 2.36 12.44
N LYS A 76 -8.58 2.43 13.25
CA LYS A 76 -9.28 3.69 13.49
C LYS A 76 -8.30 4.73 14.07
N ASP A 77 -8.35 5.94 13.51
CA ASP A 77 -7.53 7.09 13.92
C ASP A 77 -6.00 6.86 13.83
N LYS A 78 -5.58 5.85 13.08
CA LYS A 78 -4.16 5.60 12.78
C LYS A 78 -3.75 6.28 11.48
N ARG A 79 -2.53 6.79 11.45
CA ARG A 79 -1.86 7.22 10.22
C ARG A 79 -0.94 6.11 9.75
N VAL A 80 -0.97 5.81 8.46
CA VAL A 80 -0.13 4.77 7.85
C VAL A 80 0.70 5.39 6.73
N VAL A 81 1.97 5.07 6.73
CA VAL A 81 2.94 5.50 5.72
C VAL A 81 3.53 4.27 5.05
N LEU A 82 3.56 4.27 3.72
CA LEU A 82 4.25 3.27 2.93
C LEU A 82 5.46 3.92 2.24
N ILE A 83 6.63 3.35 2.42
CA ILE A 83 7.83 3.72 1.65
C ILE A 83 8.27 2.51 0.85
N MET A 84 8.42 2.67 -0.46
CA MET A 84 8.68 1.56 -1.38
C MET A 84 9.52 1.99 -2.58
N GLY A 85 10.07 1.03 -3.32
CA GLY A 85 10.64 1.24 -4.64
C GLY A 85 9.89 0.44 -5.70
N THR A 86 9.50 1.06 -6.82
CA THR A 86 8.83 0.33 -7.91
C THR A 86 9.76 -0.68 -8.60
N TRP A 87 11.06 -0.50 -8.47
CA TRP A 87 12.16 -1.36 -8.92
C TRP A 87 12.47 -2.51 -7.96
N CYS A 88 12.08 -2.40 -6.66
CA CYS A 88 12.44 -3.32 -5.60
C CYS A 88 11.57 -4.58 -5.61
N GLU A 89 12.18 -5.76 -5.74
CA GLU A 89 11.48 -7.05 -5.75
C GLU A 89 10.69 -7.32 -4.46
N ASP A 90 11.23 -6.93 -3.30
CA ASP A 90 10.52 -7.06 -2.03
C ASP A 90 9.29 -6.16 -1.98
N SER A 91 9.37 -4.95 -2.54
CA SER A 91 8.20 -4.07 -2.69
C SER A 91 7.16 -4.69 -3.61
N GLN A 92 7.57 -5.26 -4.73
CA GLN A 92 6.65 -5.92 -5.68
C GLN A 92 5.93 -7.11 -5.04
N ARG A 93 6.62 -7.87 -4.18
CA ARG A 93 6.07 -9.03 -3.48
C ARG A 93 5.13 -8.65 -2.33
N GLU A 94 5.52 -7.69 -1.49
CA GLU A 94 4.83 -7.44 -0.22
C GLU A 94 3.77 -6.34 -0.28
N VAL A 95 4.01 -5.27 -1.08
CA VAL A 95 3.12 -4.10 -1.10
C VAL A 95 1.69 -4.45 -1.54
N PRO A 96 1.45 -5.30 -2.55
CA PRO A 96 0.08 -5.65 -2.93
C PRO A 96 -0.71 -6.30 -1.78
N GLY A 97 -0.08 -7.20 -1.02
CA GLY A 97 -0.68 -7.82 0.18
C GLY A 97 -0.98 -6.82 1.28
N MET A 98 -0.02 -5.92 1.57
CA MET A 98 -0.19 -4.82 2.54
C MET A 98 -1.40 -3.96 2.19
N MET A 99 -1.49 -3.53 0.93
CA MET A 99 -2.58 -2.69 0.45
C MET A 99 -3.92 -3.43 0.44
N LYS A 100 -3.93 -4.73 0.12
CA LYS A 100 -5.15 -5.54 0.15
C LYS A 100 -5.73 -5.64 1.56
N ILE A 101 -4.89 -5.88 2.56
CA ILE A 101 -5.32 -5.92 3.96
C ILE A 101 -5.89 -4.58 4.39
N LEU A 102 -5.19 -3.46 4.12
CA LEU A 102 -5.65 -2.12 4.47
C LEU A 102 -6.98 -1.79 3.80
N ASN A 103 -7.12 -2.05 2.50
CA ASN A 103 -8.36 -1.82 1.75
C ASN A 103 -9.53 -2.64 2.32
N GLN A 104 -9.33 -3.94 2.57
CA GLN A 104 -10.39 -4.80 3.10
C GLN A 104 -10.68 -4.54 4.58
N ALA A 105 -9.73 -3.98 5.32
CA ALA A 105 -9.97 -3.47 6.66
C ALA A 105 -10.76 -2.16 6.67
N GLY A 106 -11.03 -1.55 5.51
CA GLY A 106 -11.76 -0.29 5.38
C GLY A 106 -10.91 0.94 5.70
N PHE A 107 -9.58 0.82 5.66
CA PHE A 107 -8.67 1.95 5.81
C PHE A 107 -8.77 2.86 4.57
N ASN A 108 -8.81 4.19 4.78
CA ASN A 108 -8.85 5.15 3.67
C ASN A 108 -7.47 5.29 3.02
N THR A 109 -7.18 4.43 2.05
CA THR A 109 -5.89 4.45 1.33
C THR A 109 -5.67 5.71 0.49
N ALA A 110 -6.72 6.49 0.20
CA ALA A 110 -6.57 7.78 -0.47
C ALA A 110 -5.90 8.85 0.41
N GLU A 111 -6.01 8.71 1.74
CA GLU A 111 -5.35 9.58 2.72
C GLU A 111 -3.97 9.07 3.16
N MET A 112 -3.57 7.91 2.67
CA MET A 112 -2.29 7.29 3.00
C MET A 112 -1.14 8.08 2.39
N GLU A 113 -0.07 8.22 3.14
CA GLU A 113 1.18 8.74 2.61
C GLU A 113 1.97 7.61 1.97
N ILE A 114 2.20 7.71 0.65
CA ILE A 114 2.99 6.76 -0.10
C ILE A 114 4.18 7.50 -0.71
N ILE A 115 5.39 7.04 -0.38
CA ILE A 115 6.65 7.60 -0.85
C ILE A 115 7.37 6.54 -1.68
N ALA A 116 7.51 6.80 -2.97
CA ALA A 116 8.34 6.01 -3.86
C ALA A 116 9.78 6.56 -3.86
N ILE A 117 10.78 5.70 -3.74
CA ILE A 117 12.19 6.09 -3.68
C ILE A 117 13.02 5.45 -4.79
N ASP A 118 14.14 6.09 -5.13
CA ASP A 118 15.14 5.55 -6.03
C ASP A 118 16.01 4.46 -5.37
N GLU A 119 16.96 3.90 -6.12
CA GLU A 119 17.86 2.84 -5.63
C GLU A 119 18.89 3.34 -4.60
N ASP A 120 19.14 4.65 -4.55
CA ASP A 120 19.91 5.28 -3.46
C ASP A 120 19.07 5.51 -2.20
N LYS A 121 17.81 5.03 -2.21
CA LYS A 121 16.82 5.21 -1.14
C LYS A 121 16.49 6.67 -0.86
N ARG A 122 16.31 7.47 -1.92
CA ARG A 122 16.09 8.92 -1.84
C ARG A 122 14.90 9.35 -2.67
N THR A 123 14.35 10.49 -2.28
CA THR A 123 13.49 11.32 -3.11
C THR A 123 14.20 12.64 -3.41
N LYS A 124 13.75 13.36 -4.45
CA LYS A 124 14.32 14.68 -4.80
C LYS A 124 14.18 15.68 -3.65
N GLU A 125 13.10 15.59 -2.90
CA GLU A 125 12.75 16.47 -1.80
C GLU A 125 13.30 15.99 -0.44
N GLY A 126 13.83 14.77 -0.36
CA GLY A 126 14.34 14.18 0.87
C GLY A 126 13.23 13.76 1.85
N LEU A 127 12.05 13.35 1.33
CA LEU A 127 10.89 12.98 2.14
C LEU A 127 11.17 11.78 3.05
N GLU A 128 11.97 10.84 2.59
CA GLU A 128 12.38 9.63 3.31
C GLU A 128 13.14 9.91 4.60
N LYS A 129 13.80 11.07 4.70
CA LYS A 129 14.64 11.43 5.86
C LYS A 129 13.85 11.51 7.17
N ALA A 130 12.56 11.85 7.08
CA ALA A 130 11.68 11.91 8.25
C ALA A 130 11.43 10.54 8.91
N TYR A 131 11.74 9.44 8.21
CA TYR A 131 11.35 8.09 8.63
C TYR A 131 12.53 7.21 9.06
N ASN A 132 13.76 7.72 9.04
CA ASN A 132 14.98 6.96 9.37
C ASN A 132 14.99 5.58 8.68
N LEU A 133 14.89 5.59 7.37
CA LEU A 133 14.70 4.41 6.53
C LEU A 133 16.02 3.67 6.33
N ALA A 134 16.04 2.35 6.61
CA ALA A 134 17.19 1.48 6.32
C ALA A 134 16.89 0.55 5.13
N TYR A 135 15.69 -0.04 5.10
CA TYR A 135 15.27 -1.05 4.12
C TYR A 135 13.84 -0.80 3.66
N ILE A 136 13.46 -1.31 2.47
CA ILE A 136 12.14 -1.18 1.86
C ILE A 136 11.63 -2.53 1.34
N PRO A 137 10.30 -2.69 1.23
CA PRO A 137 9.26 -1.74 1.64
C PRO A 137 9.22 -1.55 3.16
N ALA A 138 8.77 -0.37 3.58
CA ALA A 138 8.48 -0.11 4.99
C ALA A 138 7.03 0.36 5.13
N LEU A 139 6.23 -0.39 5.88
CA LEU A 139 4.87 -0.03 6.26
C LEU A 139 4.86 0.42 7.72
N ILE A 140 4.65 1.72 7.95
CA ILE A 140 4.86 2.38 9.24
C ILE A 140 3.52 2.82 9.80
N PHE A 141 3.25 2.50 11.05
CA PHE A 141 2.01 2.83 11.75
C PHE A 141 2.25 3.91 12.80
N PHE A 142 1.34 4.90 12.85
CA PHE A 142 1.42 6.01 13.77
C PHE A 142 0.11 6.17 14.56
N GLU A 143 0.25 6.61 15.79
CA GLU A 143 -0.83 7.16 16.61
C GLU A 143 -0.56 8.65 16.83
N GLY A 144 -1.35 9.50 16.19
CA GLY A 144 -0.98 10.91 16.05
C GLY A 144 0.37 11.06 15.32
N GLU A 145 1.31 11.79 15.93
CA GLU A 145 2.66 11.98 15.40
C GLU A 145 3.67 10.92 15.87
N LYS A 146 3.27 10.06 16.80
CA LYS A 146 4.16 9.04 17.36
C LYS A 146 4.10 7.77 16.52
N GLU A 147 5.26 7.31 16.04
CA GLU A 147 5.36 5.99 15.45
C GLU A 147 5.08 4.91 16.51
N ILE A 148 4.17 3.98 16.18
CA ILE A 148 3.90 2.80 16.98
C ILE A 148 4.97 1.75 16.72
N ASN A 149 5.08 1.33 15.44
CA ASN A 149 6.06 0.38 14.93
C ASN A 149 5.93 0.27 13.41
N ARG A 150 6.76 -0.60 12.78
CA ARG A 150 6.79 -0.79 11.32
C ARG A 150 7.09 -2.22 10.91
N ILE A 151 6.54 -2.65 9.78
CA ILE A 151 7.00 -3.83 9.04
C ILE A 151 8.07 -3.35 8.06
N VAL A 152 9.19 -4.07 7.97
CA VAL A 152 10.33 -3.72 7.11
C VAL A 152 10.70 -4.92 6.24
N GLU A 153 10.76 -4.72 4.95
CA GLU A 153 11.00 -5.67 3.87
C GLU A 153 9.95 -6.78 3.80
N PHE A 154 9.86 -7.63 4.81
CA PHE A 154 8.95 -8.77 4.87
C PHE A 154 8.41 -8.97 6.28
N PRO A 155 7.25 -9.64 6.43
CA PRO A 155 6.71 -9.93 7.76
C PRO A 155 7.52 -11.01 8.47
N ILE A 156 7.52 -10.97 9.82
CA ILE A 156 8.15 -11.99 10.67
C ILE A 156 7.28 -13.27 10.71
N ASN A 157 5.96 -13.09 10.75
CA ASN A 157 4.99 -14.19 10.78
C ASN A 157 4.14 -14.19 9.49
N SER A 158 3.21 -13.28 9.42
CA SER A 158 2.43 -12.92 8.22
C SER A 158 2.09 -11.44 8.29
N LEU A 159 1.72 -10.83 7.17
CA LEU A 159 1.36 -9.42 7.16
C LEU A 159 0.24 -9.11 8.14
N GLU A 160 -0.82 -9.95 8.20
CA GLU A 160 -1.92 -9.74 9.14
C GLU A 160 -1.51 -9.94 10.59
N GLN A 161 -0.65 -10.93 10.88
CA GLN A 161 -0.22 -11.16 12.27
C GLN A 161 0.65 -10.02 12.75
N ASP A 162 1.59 -9.57 11.91
CA ASP A 162 2.50 -8.49 12.27
C ASP A 162 1.75 -7.16 12.41
N MET A 163 0.81 -6.84 11.49
CA MET A 163 -0.06 -5.67 11.65
C MET A 163 -0.88 -5.74 12.94
N LEU A 164 -1.44 -6.91 13.26
CA LEU A 164 -2.22 -7.11 14.48
C LEU A 164 -1.37 -6.91 15.74
N ASP A 165 -0.17 -7.47 15.77
CA ASP A 165 0.74 -7.35 16.93
C ASP A 165 1.19 -5.89 17.13
N ILE A 166 1.55 -5.19 16.04
CA ILE A 166 1.89 -3.76 16.06
C ILE A 166 0.72 -2.92 16.56
N LEU A 167 -0.45 -3.05 15.95
CA LEU A 167 -1.61 -2.22 16.22
C LEU A 167 -2.23 -2.49 17.60
N SER A 168 -2.09 -3.70 18.14
CA SER A 168 -2.52 -4.06 19.50
C SER A 168 -1.53 -3.68 20.59
N GLY A 169 -0.37 -3.14 20.22
CA GLY A 169 0.68 -2.74 21.17
C GLY A 169 1.46 -3.89 21.78
N LYS A 170 1.43 -5.08 21.17
CA LYS A 170 2.31 -6.17 21.55
C LYS A 170 3.76 -5.83 21.22
N GLU A 171 4.69 -6.46 21.95
CA GLU A 171 6.10 -6.41 21.56
C GLU A 171 6.28 -6.99 20.18
N TYR A 172 6.77 -6.17 19.26
CA TYR A 172 7.04 -6.54 17.87
C TYR A 172 8.44 -6.02 17.48
N LYS A 173 9.24 -6.90 16.94
CA LYS A 173 10.55 -6.57 16.36
C LYS A 173 10.55 -6.98 14.90
N ASN A 174 10.70 -6.01 14.00
CA ASN A 174 10.91 -6.31 12.60
C ASN A 174 12.26 -7.01 12.36
N ALA A 175 12.52 -7.51 11.17
CA ALA A 175 13.71 -8.30 10.83
C ALA A 175 15.05 -7.59 11.13
N TYR A 176 15.05 -6.27 11.31
CA TYR A 176 16.23 -5.42 11.48
C TYR A 176 16.27 -4.70 12.83
N ALA A 177 15.28 -4.92 13.71
CA ALA A 177 15.27 -4.33 15.04
C ALA A 177 16.35 -4.99 15.93
N GLN A 178 17.25 -4.18 16.46
CA GLN A 178 18.29 -4.59 17.42
C GLN A 178 17.73 -4.73 18.84
#